data_0199d4498ed3581cdceb0d006d211cdf
#
_entry.id   0199d4498ed3581cdceb0d006d211cdf
#
_cell.length_a   1.000
_cell.length_b   1.000
_cell.length_c   1.000
_cell.angle_alpha   90.00
_cell.angle_beta   90.00
_cell.angle_gamma   90.00
#
_symmetry.space_group_name_H-M   'P 1'
#
loop_
_entity.id
_entity.type
_entity.pdbx_description
1 polymer ?
#
loop_
_entity_poly.entity_id
_entity_poly.type
_entity_poly.pdbx_seq_one_letter_code
_entity_poly.pdbx_strand_id
1 'polypeptide(L)'
;MNYFKFFLTFLKLGFISFGGGYGMILVMKEELIKKKYISEEDFMDVLVVSQSVPGPLAVNIGVASAKHIAGNLGAIIAAVGIVIPSFIIILILTLIFNMIEDNPYVEKFMTGTKPAVLALITMSFLNLFSHYKKTCPGLILIALTVVLTVVLKVHPALILITVSYTHLRAHE
;
A
#
# COMPACT_ATOMS: atom_id res chain seq x y z
N MET A 1 8.02 -27.82 5.62
CA MET A 1 8.42 -26.47 5.12
C MET A 1 9.49 -25.90 6.05
N ASN A 2 10.56 -25.34 5.52
CA ASN A 2 11.61 -24.72 6.36
C ASN A 2 11.21 -23.25 6.63
N TYR A 3 10.73 -22.95 7.82
CA TYR A 3 10.26 -21.62 8.22
C TYR A 3 11.33 -20.53 8.14
N PHE A 4 12.61 -20.88 8.33
CA PHE A 4 13.69 -19.92 8.16
C PHE A 4 13.88 -19.49 6.72
N LYS A 5 13.86 -20.45 5.77
CA LYS A 5 13.90 -20.12 4.33
C LYS A 5 12.65 -19.34 3.90
N PHE A 6 11.52 -19.65 4.49
CA PHE A 6 10.27 -18.95 4.26
C PHE A 6 10.37 -17.49 4.74
N PHE A 7 10.84 -17.27 5.96
CA PHE A 7 11.11 -15.93 6.49
C PHE A 7 12.05 -15.10 5.58
N LEU A 8 13.19 -15.70 5.17
CA LEU A 8 14.15 -15.04 4.27
C LEU A 8 13.53 -14.65 2.92
N THR A 9 12.54 -15.42 2.45
CA THR A 9 11.82 -15.07 1.23
C THR A 9 11.02 -13.78 1.43
N PHE A 10 10.26 -13.66 2.51
CA PHE A 10 9.48 -12.47 2.79
C PHE A 10 10.36 -11.28 3.22
N LEU A 11 11.49 -11.52 3.84
CA LEU A 11 12.49 -10.49 4.11
C LEU A 11 13.04 -9.90 2.81
N LYS A 12 13.42 -10.76 1.84
CA LYS A 12 13.84 -10.33 0.51
C LYS A 12 12.75 -9.53 -0.21
N LEU A 13 11.52 -10.03 -0.17
CA LEU A 13 10.37 -9.33 -0.75
C LEU A 13 10.14 -7.97 -0.08
N GLY A 14 10.30 -7.86 1.22
CA GLY A 14 10.22 -6.60 1.96
C GLY A 14 11.25 -5.56 1.50
N PHE A 15 12.50 -5.98 1.24
CA PHE A 15 13.52 -5.08 0.67
C PHE A 15 13.18 -4.61 -0.74
N ILE A 16 12.69 -5.50 -1.60
CA ILE A 16 12.34 -5.16 -2.99
C ILE A 16 11.05 -4.33 -3.05
N SER A 17 10.14 -4.55 -2.12
CA SER A 17 8.85 -3.86 -2.03
C SER A 17 8.96 -2.44 -1.45
N PHE A 18 10.15 -2.03 -1.00
CA PHE A 18 10.38 -0.68 -0.49
C PHE A 18 10.17 0.34 -1.62
N GLY A 19 9.19 1.23 -1.45
CA GLY A 19 8.81 2.20 -2.48
C GLY A 19 7.45 1.92 -3.14
N GLY A 20 6.87 0.75 -2.94
CA GLY A 20 5.49 0.44 -3.36
C GLY A 20 5.31 0.29 -4.86
N GLY A 21 4.04 0.27 -5.28
CA GLY A 21 3.64 0.19 -6.67
C GLY A 21 3.25 -1.22 -7.15
N TYR A 22 2.60 -1.26 -8.30
CA TYR A 22 2.12 -2.51 -8.89
C TYR A 22 3.23 -3.46 -9.34
N GLY A 23 4.43 -2.92 -9.64
CA GLY A 23 5.59 -3.74 -10.00
C GLY A 23 6.01 -4.75 -8.93
N MET A 24 5.79 -4.40 -7.67
CA MET A 24 6.05 -5.28 -6.53
C MET A 24 5.14 -6.52 -6.52
N ILE A 25 3.87 -6.39 -6.96
CA ILE A 25 2.94 -7.51 -7.05
C ILE A 25 3.49 -8.59 -7.97
N LEU A 26 4.04 -8.17 -9.12
CA LEU A 26 4.64 -9.06 -10.09
C LEU A 26 5.84 -9.81 -9.49
N VAL A 27 6.73 -9.08 -8.81
CA VAL A 27 7.90 -9.68 -8.16
C VAL A 27 7.50 -10.68 -7.07
N MET A 28 6.49 -10.35 -6.25
CA MET A 28 5.94 -11.30 -5.26
C MET A 28 5.39 -12.55 -5.92
N LYS A 29 4.56 -12.38 -6.95
CA LYS A 29 3.98 -13.47 -7.73
C LYS A 29 5.07 -14.41 -8.23
N GLU A 30 6.04 -13.86 -8.96
CA GLU A 30 7.14 -14.64 -9.55
C GLU A 30 7.97 -15.38 -8.49
N GLU A 31 8.35 -14.71 -7.41
CA GLU A 31 9.18 -15.31 -6.36
C GLU A 31 8.43 -16.46 -5.64
N LEU A 32 7.14 -16.29 -5.31
CA LEU A 32 6.36 -17.29 -4.60
C LEU A 32 6.04 -18.50 -5.50
N ILE A 33 5.69 -18.27 -6.77
CA ILE A 33 5.43 -19.34 -7.74
C ILE A 33 6.74 -20.08 -8.07
N LYS A 34 7.84 -19.37 -8.32
CA LYS A 34 9.15 -19.97 -8.58
C LYS A 34 9.60 -20.90 -7.47
N LYS A 35 9.31 -20.56 -6.22
CA LYS A 35 9.61 -21.38 -5.05
C LYS A 35 8.58 -22.50 -4.81
N LYS A 36 7.57 -22.60 -5.67
CA LYS A 36 6.48 -23.59 -5.55
C LYS A 36 5.73 -23.49 -4.21
N TYR A 37 5.62 -22.29 -3.68
CA TYR A 37 4.87 -22.04 -2.46
C TYR A 37 3.38 -21.88 -2.73
N ILE A 38 3.00 -21.33 -3.88
CA ILE A 38 1.62 -21.06 -4.27
C ILE A 38 1.47 -21.25 -5.78
N SER A 39 0.28 -21.63 -6.23
CA SER A 39 -0.07 -21.65 -7.65
C SER A 39 -0.35 -20.24 -8.18
N GLU A 40 -0.38 -20.07 -9.49
CA GLU A 40 -0.75 -18.78 -10.09
C GLU A 40 -2.20 -18.41 -9.80
N GLU A 41 -3.09 -19.39 -9.86
CA GLU A 41 -4.52 -19.25 -9.60
C GLU A 41 -4.77 -18.81 -8.14
N ASP A 42 -4.23 -19.55 -7.17
CA ASP A 42 -4.35 -19.20 -5.75
C ASP A 42 -3.75 -17.81 -5.44
N PHE A 43 -2.65 -17.43 -6.12
CA PHE A 43 -2.08 -16.10 -5.93
C PHE A 43 -3.02 -15.00 -6.42
N MET A 44 -3.72 -15.20 -7.53
CA MET A 44 -4.68 -14.24 -8.05
C MET A 44 -5.89 -14.09 -7.12
N ASP A 45 -6.37 -15.17 -6.52
CA ASP A 45 -7.44 -15.12 -5.52
C ASP A 45 -7.01 -14.34 -4.28
N VAL A 46 -5.81 -14.63 -3.78
CA VAL A 46 -5.22 -13.89 -2.66
C VAL A 46 -5.06 -12.41 -2.99
N LEU A 47 -4.67 -12.07 -4.22
CA LEU A 47 -4.51 -10.68 -4.66
C LEU A 47 -5.82 -9.91 -4.59
N VAL A 48 -6.92 -10.49 -5.10
CA VAL A 48 -8.26 -9.87 -5.08
C VAL A 48 -8.71 -9.58 -3.64
N VAL A 49 -8.57 -10.57 -2.76
CA VAL A 49 -8.92 -10.41 -1.34
C VAL A 49 -8.04 -9.35 -0.66
N SER A 50 -6.73 -9.36 -0.96
CA SER A 50 -5.78 -8.41 -0.35
C SER A 50 -6.03 -6.95 -0.74
N GLN A 51 -6.56 -6.70 -1.94
CA GLN A 51 -6.93 -5.36 -2.41
C GLN A 51 -8.16 -4.79 -1.67
N SER A 52 -9.00 -5.66 -1.12
CA SER A 52 -10.18 -5.26 -0.36
C SER A 52 -9.86 -4.87 1.09
N VAL A 53 -8.66 -5.19 1.58
CA VAL A 53 -8.23 -4.91 2.95
C VAL A 53 -7.50 -3.56 2.99
N PRO A 54 -7.94 -2.60 3.82
CA PRO A 54 -7.23 -1.34 3.98
C PRO A 54 -5.85 -1.56 4.60
N GLY A 55 -4.80 -0.99 3.97
CA GLY A 55 -3.43 -1.12 4.45
C GLY A 55 -2.40 -1.14 3.31
N PRO A 56 -1.10 -1.27 3.64
CA PRO A 56 -0.05 -1.39 2.64
C PRO A 56 -0.23 -2.67 1.82
N LEU A 57 -0.46 -2.50 0.52
CA LEU A 57 -0.81 -3.61 -0.38
C LEU A 57 0.22 -4.74 -0.36
N ALA A 58 1.53 -4.40 -0.26
CA ALA A 58 2.62 -5.36 -0.12
C ALA A 58 2.46 -6.28 1.09
N VAL A 59 2.16 -5.68 2.23
CA VAL A 59 1.98 -6.41 3.48
C VAL A 59 0.73 -7.28 3.39
N ASN A 60 -0.37 -6.72 2.89
CA ASN A 60 -1.63 -7.46 2.74
C ASN A 60 -1.46 -8.70 1.86
N ILE A 61 -0.86 -8.55 0.66
CA ILE A 61 -0.64 -9.68 -0.26
C ILE A 61 0.33 -10.70 0.37
N GLY A 62 1.43 -10.24 0.94
CA GLY A 62 2.43 -11.13 1.55
C GLY A 62 1.86 -11.93 2.71
N VAL A 63 1.13 -11.27 3.61
CA VAL A 63 0.49 -11.92 4.77
C VAL A 63 -0.61 -12.88 4.34
N ALA A 64 -1.47 -12.49 3.38
CA ALA A 64 -2.54 -13.34 2.89
C ALA A 64 -1.98 -14.56 2.13
N SER A 65 -0.98 -14.38 1.26
CA SER A 65 -0.27 -15.49 0.61
C SER A 65 0.36 -16.44 1.62
N ALA A 66 1.06 -15.90 2.62
CA ALA A 66 1.71 -16.71 3.63
C ALA A 66 0.70 -17.46 4.52
N LYS A 67 -0.46 -16.85 4.79
CA LYS A 67 -1.57 -17.51 5.49
C LYS A 67 -2.12 -18.68 4.68
N HIS A 68 -2.29 -18.51 3.37
CA HIS A 68 -2.72 -19.58 2.46
C HIS A 68 -1.71 -20.74 2.45
N ILE A 69 -0.41 -20.44 2.42
CA ILE A 69 0.68 -21.43 2.31
C ILE A 69 0.93 -22.18 3.64
N ALA A 70 0.91 -21.49 4.75
CA ALA A 70 1.42 -21.99 6.05
C ALA A 70 0.54 -21.62 7.25
N GLY A 71 -0.70 -21.23 7.00
CA GLY A 71 -1.64 -20.85 8.06
C GLY A 71 -1.23 -19.62 8.85
N ASN A 72 -1.74 -19.49 10.07
CA ASN A 72 -1.53 -18.30 10.90
C ASN A 72 -0.05 -18.05 11.25
N LEU A 73 0.73 -19.12 11.45
CA LEU A 73 2.17 -18.99 11.71
C LEU A 73 2.91 -18.42 10.48
N GLY A 74 2.53 -18.87 9.27
CA GLY A 74 3.05 -18.31 8.03
C GLY A 74 2.75 -16.82 7.90
N ALA A 75 1.52 -16.41 8.23
CA ALA A 75 1.10 -15.01 8.19
C ALA A 75 1.96 -14.12 9.11
N ILE A 76 2.23 -14.57 10.34
CA ILE A 76 3.07 -13.84 11.30
C ILE A 76 4.51 -13.73 10.78
N ILE A 77 5.09 -14.83 10.29
CA ILE A 77 6.45 -14.84 9.73
C ILE A 77 6.58 -13.87 8.55
N ALA A 78 5.59 -13.86 7.65
CA ALA A 78 5.58 -12.96 6.51
C ALA A 78 5.41 -11.50 6.91
N ALA A 79 4.50 -11.20 7.84
CA ALA A 79 4.30 -9.84 8.36
C ALA A 79 5.61 -9.27 8.92
N VAL A 80 6.28 -10.02 9.78
CA VAL A 80 7.56 -9.62 10.37
C VAL A 80 8.64 -9.49 9.28
N GLY A 81 8.73 -10.46 8.37
CA GLY A 81 9.72 -10.47 7.29
C GLY A 81 9.59 -9.27 6.35
N ILE A 82 8.37 -8.88 5.98
CA ILE A 82 8.13 -7.75 5.06
C ILE A 82 8.35 -6.40 5.75
N VAL A 83 7.95 -6.28 7.03
CA VAL A 83 8.00 -5.00 7.76
C VAL A 83 9.42 -4.66 8.22
N ILE A 84 10.21 -5.63 8.66
CA ILE A 84 11.57 -5.41 9.19
C ILE A 84 12.45 -4.57 8.24
N PRO A 85 12.58 -4.89 6.94
CA PRO A 85 13.44 -4.10 6.04
C PRO A 85 13.04 -2.65 5.97
N SER A 86 11.74 -2.37 5.80
CA SER A 86 11.22 -1.01 5.74
C SER A 86 11.47 -0.24 7.04
N PHE A 87 11.26 -0.91 8.18
CA PHE A 87 11.53 -0.32 9.49
C PHE A 87 13.01 0.06 9.67
N ILE A 88 13.92 -0.87 9.34
CA ILE A 88 15.37 -0.64 9.46
C ILE A 88 15.82 0.49 8.52
N ILE A 89 15.35 0.50 7.26
CA ILE A 89 15.71 1.53 6.29
C ILE A 89 15.27 2.90 6.77
N ILE A 90 14.02 3.04 7.24
CA ILE A 90 13.50 4.31 7.74
C ILE A 90 14.29 4.77 8.97
N LEU A 91 14.62 3.86 9.87
CA LEU A 91 15.39 4.18 11.07
C LEU A 91 16.80 4.70 10.73
N ILE A 92 17.49 4.03 9.79
CA ILE A 92 18.80 4.47 9.30
C ILE A 92 18.68 5.84 8.60
N LEU A 93 17.68 6.01 7.74
CA LEU A 93 17.45 7.29 7.05
C LEU A 93 17.17 8.43 8.03
N THR A 94 16.41 8.17 9.10
CA THR A 94 16.14 9.17 10.14
C THR A 94 17.42 9.58 10.86
N LEU A 95 18.27 8.62 11.21
CA LEU A 95 19.55 8.93 11.86
C LEU A 95 20.46 9.77 10.95
N ILE A 96 20.55 9.41 9.66
CA ILE A 96 21.33 10.17 8.68
C ILE A 96 20.73 11.58 8.50
N PHE A 97 19.41 11.66 8.38
CA PHE A 97 18.72 12.94 8.17
C PHE A 97 18.97 13.92 9.33
N ASN A 98 18.86 13.47 10.58
CA ASN A 98 19.14 14.29 11.76
C ASN A 98 20.57 14.82 11.80
N MET A 99 21.52 14.15 11.12
CA MET A 99 22.91 14.64 11.04
C MET A 99 23.12 15.72 9.96
N ILE A 100 22.20 15.81 8.98
CA ILE A 100 22.38 16.66 7.80
C ILE A 100 21.23 17.66 7.60
N GLU A 101 20.22 17.69 8.47
CA GLU A 101 19.04 18.55 8.31
C GLU A 101 19.36 20.03 8.30
N ASP A 102 20.39 20.46 9.06
CA ASP A 102 20.85 21.85 9.12
C ASP A 102 21.70 22.26 7.90
N ASN A 103 21.96 21.34 6.97
CA ASN A 103 22.74 21.64 5.79
C ASN A 103 21.89 22.43 4.76
N PRO A 104 22.31 23.63 4.33
CA PRO A 104 21.52 24.48 3.43
C PRO A 104 21.26 23.84 2.05
N TYR A 105 22.07 22.90 1.62
CA TYR A 105 21.83 22.14 0.38
C TYR A 105 20.70 21.12 0.55
N VAL A 106 20.63 20.48 1.72
CA VAL A 106 19.57 19.54 2.08
C VAL A 106 18.23 20.27 2.20
N GLU A 107 18.21 21.43 2.87
CA GLU A 107 17.03 22.27 2.99
C GLU A 107 16.49 22.71 1.62
N LYS A 108 17.37 23.17 0.72
CA LYS A 108 17.00 23.55 -0.65
C LYS A 108 16.46 22.36 -1.44
N PHE A 109 17.09 21.18 -1.33
CA PHE A 109 16.63 19.96 -1.97
C PHE A 109 15.23 19.56 -1.48
N MET A 110 15.02 19.54 -0.15
CA MET A 110 13.73 19.20 0.44
C MET A 110 12.63 20.21 0.07
N THR A 111 12.98 21.49 -0.01
CA THR A 111 12.06 22.53 -0.46
C THR A 111 11.69 22.34 -1.94
N GLY A 112 12.66 21.96 -2.78
CA GLY A 112 12.44 21.68 -4.19
C GLY A 112 11.61 20.40 -4.46
N THR A 113 11.62 19.42 -3.55
CA THR A 113 10.83 18.19 -3.70
C THR A 113 9.33 18.38 -3.39
N LYS A 114 8.97 19.37 -2.56
CA LYS A 114 7.56 19.63 -2.19
C LYS A 114 6.64 19.86 -3.40
N PRO A 115 6.96 20.74 -4.37
CA PRO A 115 6.12 20.92 -5.56
C PRO A 115 6.11 19.69 -6.47
N ALA A 116 7.19 18.90 -6.52
CA ALA A 116 7.20 17.66 -7.29
C ALA A 116 6.23 16.60 -6.73
N VAL A 117 6.19 16.44 -5.40
CA VAL A 117 5.20 15.56 -4.74
C VAL A 117 3.78 16.03 -5.02
N LEU A 118 3.51 17.34 -4.93
CA LEU A 118 2.20 17.91 -5.24
C LEU A 118 1.80 17.64 -6.70
N ALA A 119 2.74 17.80 -7.65
CA ALA A 119 2.51 17.50 -9.05
C ALA A 119 2.17 16.02 -9.29
N LEU A 120 2.87 15.09 -8.63
CA LEU A 120 2.60 13.65 -8.72
C LEU A 120 1.20 13.29 -8.17
N ILE A 121 0.81 13.87 -7.04
CA ILE A 121 -0.53 13.66 -6.46
C ILE A 121 -1.59 14.20 -7.40
N THR A 122 -1.40 15.42 -7.93
CA THR A 122 -2.32 16.04 -8.87
C THR A 122 -2.46 15.22 -10.15
N MET A 123 -1.34 14.72 -10.69
CA MET A 123 -1.34 13.91 -11.91
C MET A 123 -2.05 12.57 -11.69
N SER A 124 -1.84 11.93 -10.52
CA SER A 124 -2.55 10.73 -10.14
C SER A 124 -4.05 10.94 -10.00
N PHE A 125 -4.44 12.06 -9.38
CA PHE A 125 -5.85 12.45 -9.28
C PHE A 125 -6.48 12.69 -10.66
N LEU A 126 -5.82 13.43 -11.54
CA LEU A 126 -6.32 13.69 -12.90
C LEU A 126 -6.46 12.39 -13.72
N ASN A 127 -5.51 11.47 -13.58
CA ASN A 127 -5.59 10.15 -14.21
C ASN A 127 -6.80 9.35 -13.71
N LEU A 128 -6.99 9.25 -12.41
CA LEU A 128 -8.16 8.57 -11.83
C LEU A 128 -9.46 9.24 -12.26
N PHE A 129 -9.51 10.56 -12.23
CA PHE A 129 -10.69 11.34 -12.62
C PHE A 129 -11.02 11.22 -14.11
N SER A 130 -10.03 11.05 -14.98
CA SER A 130 -10.24 10.86 -16.41
C SER A 130 -10.92 9.53 -16.74
N HIS A 131 -10.63 8.47 -15.97
CA HIS A 131 -11.21 7.13 -16.12
C HIS A 131 -12.55 6.98 -15.39
N TYR A 132 -12.90 7.95 -14.54
CA TYR A 132 -14.16 7.91 -13.81
C TYR A 132 -15.35 8.21 -14.73
N LYS A 133 -16.35 7.33 -14.72
CA LYS A 133 -17.64 7.59 -15.39
C LYS A 133 -18.33 8.76 -14.69
N LYS A 134 -18.33 9.94 -15.30
CA LYS A 134 -18.87 11.20 -14.76
C LYS A 134 -20.40 11.12 -14.59
N THR A 135 -20.84 10.38 -13.60
CA THR A 135 -22.27 10.34 -13.21
C THR A 135 -22.57 11.48 -12.25
N CYS A 136 -23.72 12.14 -12.41
CA CYS A 136 -24.12 13.21 -11.49
C CYS A 136 -24.05 12.83 -10.02
N PRO A 137 -24.58 11.68 -9.57
CA PRO A 137 -24.48 11.29 -8.16
C PRO A 137 -23.04 11.09 -7.68
N GLY A 138 -22.16 10.56 -8.54
CA GLY A 138 -20.76 10.38 -8.17
C GLY A 138 -19.99 11.70 -8.03
N LEU A 139 -20.25 12.69 -8.89
CA LEU A 139 -19.65 14.03 -8.77
C LEU A 139 -20.11 14.74 -7.48
N ILE A 140 -21.38 14.60 -7.13
CA ILE A 140 -21.93 15.13 -5.86
C ILE A 140 -21.24 14.46 -4.67
N LEU A 141 -21.03 13.15 -4.71
CA LEU A 141 -20.35 12.40 -3.66
C LEU A 141 -18.90 12.86 -3.49
N ILE A 142 -18.16 13.05 -4.58
CA ILE A 142 -16.79 13.58 -4.56
C ILE A 142 -16.76 14.96 -3.93
N ALA A 143 -17.63 15.88 -4.40
CA ALA A 143 -17.71 17.23 -3.86
C ALA A 143 -18.05 17.23 -2.36
N LEU A 144 -19.02 16.43 -1.95
CA LEU A 144 -19.42 16.27 -0.55
C LEU A 144 -18.25 15.74 0.31
N THR A 145 -17.52 14.73 -0.18
CA THR A 145 -16.35 14.19 0.51
C THR A 145 -15.27 15.25 0.70
N VAL A 146 -14.98 16.04 -0.31
CA VAL A 146 -14.00 17.13 -0.23
C VAL A 146 -14.44 18.17 0.80
N VAL A 147 -15.71 18.61 0.78
CA VAL A 147 -16.24 19.58 1.74
C VAL A 147 -16.16 19.02 3.16
N LEU A 148 -16.61 17.79 3.40
CA LEU A 148 -16.55 17.15 4.73
C LEU A 148 -15.13 17.06 5.26
N THR A 149 -14.17 16.73 4.40
CA THR A 149 -12.77 16.57 4.82
C THR A 149 -12.09 17.92 5.05
N VAL A 150 -12.27 18.89 4.14
CA VAL A 150 -11.54 20.16 4.18
C VAL A 150 -12.18 21.16 5.16
N VAL A 151 -13.52 21.29 5.12
CA VAL A 151 -14.26 22.29 5.92
C VAL A 151 -14.56 21.77 7.31
N LEU A 152 -15.13 20.56 7.41
CA LEU A 152 -15.54 19.98 8.69
C LEU A 152 -14.44 19.16 9.37
N LYS A 153 -13.26 19.00 8.73
CA LYS A 153 -12.12 18.24 9.24
C LYS A 153 -12.48 16.82 9.71
N VAL A 154 -13.50 16.21 9.09
CA VAL A 154 -13.91 14.84 9.36
C VAL A 154 -12.81 13.90 8.86
N HIS A 155 -12.43 12.92 9.69
CA HIS A 155 -11.40 11.96 9.31
C HIS A 155 -11.82 11.14 8.07
N PRO A 156 -11.00 11.05 7.02
CA PRO A 156 -11.37 10.37 5.76
C PRO A 156 -11.85 8.92 5.94
N ALA A 157 -11.33 8.19 6.95
CA ALA A 157 -11.76 6.83 7.24
C ALA A 157 -13.26 6.73 7.60
N LEU A 158 -13.82 7.71 8.32
CA LEU A 158 -15.24 7.73 8.65
C LEU A 158 -16.10 7.95 7.41
N ILE A 159 -15.63 8.79 6.50
CA ILE A 159 -16.32 9.04 5.23
C ILE A 159 -16.33 7.78 4.36
N LEU A 160 -15.19 7.05 4.29
CA LEU A 160 -15.09 5.80 3.56
C LEU A 160 -16.06 4.73 4.10
N ILE A 161 -16.17 4.59 5.42
CA ILE A 161 -17.09 3.63 6.05
C ILE A 161 -18.53 3.98 5.70
N THR A 162 -18.93 5.26 5.81
CA THR A 162 -20.30 5.69 5.52
C THR A 162 -20.65 5.53 4.03
N VAL A 163 -19.72 5.87 3.13
CA VAL A 163 -19.91 5.72 1.68
C VAL A 163 -20.01 4.24 1.29
N SER A 164 -19.15 3.39 1.84
CA SER A 164 -19.18 1.95 1.59
C SER A 164 -20.49 1.33 2.08
N TYR A 165 -20.97 1.72 3.26
CA TYR A 165 -22.24 1.23 3.82
C TYR A 165 -23.45 1.65 2.97
N THR A 166 -23.48 2.92 2.52
CA THR A 166 -24.58 3.42 1.67
C THR A 166 -24.57 2.79 0.30
N HIS A 167 -23.39 2.49 -0.27
CA HIS A 167 -23.27 1.85 -1.57
C HIS A 167 -23.71 0.38 -1.55
N LEU A 168 -23.38 -0.35 -0.49
CA LEU A 168 -23.85 -1.73 -0.29
C LEU A 168 -25.36 -1.81 -0.20
N ARG A 169 -25.99 -0.88 0.56
CA ARG A 169 -27.45 -0.85 0.73
C ARG A 169 -28.22 -0.42 -0.54
N ALA A 170 -27.58 0.27 -1.45
CA ALA A 170 -28.22 0.69 -2.70
C ALA A 170 -28.25 -0.43 -3.77
N HIS A 171 -27.57 -1.54 -3.53
CA HIS A 171 -27.53 -2.72 -4.42
C HIS A 171 -28.31 -3.94 -3.89
N GLU A 172 -28.92 -3.83 -2.71
CA GLU A 172 -29.97 -4.75 -2.21
C GLU A 172 -31.36 -4.29 -2.63
#